data_7b797fffb04e1c242379ef0cb1bb4c88
#
_entry.id   7b797fffb04e1c242379ef0cb1bb4c88
#
_cell.length_a   1.000
_cell.length_b   1.000
_cell.length_c   1.000
_cell.angle_alpha   90.00
_cell.angle_beta   90.00
_cell.angle_gamma   90.00
#
_symmetry.space_group_name_H-M   'P 1'
#
loop_
_entity.id
_entity.type
_entity.pdbx_description
1 polymer ?
#
loop_
_entity_poly.entity_id
_entity_poly.type
_entity_poly.pdbx_seq_one_letter_code
_entity_poly.pdbx_strand_id
1 'polypeptide(L)'
;MGKKGVLLMNVGTPDEPTVASVKTYLREFLLDPDVIDIPAPLRHLLVRGIILNTRPRKIAPLYKKIWMEDGSPLRVYSKRVTDNLSGLNQDIDFEFAMRYGNPSIRHGLEQLRRRGVEELLLLPMFPHYAQATTESSLKHAHKQPVSYTHLTLPTNKAV
;
A
#
# COMPACT_ATOMS: atom_id res chain seq x y z
N MET A 1 0.57 -25.86 15.05
CA MET A 1 0.27 -24.42 14.97
C MET A 1 0.71 -23.96 13.58
N GLY A 2 -0.16 -23.31 12.83
CA GLY A 2 0.17 -22.79 11.50
C GLY A 2 1.25 -21.72 11.55
N LYS A 3 2.02 -21.60 10.48
CA LYS A 3 3.06 -20.56 10.37
C LYS A 3 2.41 -19.17 10.29
N LYS A 4 2.89 -18.24 11.11
CA LYS A 4 2.32 -16.89 11.22
C LYS A 4 3.04 -15.88 10.34
N GLY A 5 2.30 -14.91 9.83
CA GLY A 5 2.86 -13.80 9.08
C GLY A 5 2.13 -12.49 9.32
N VAL A 6 2.82 -11.41 9.04
CA VAL A 6 2.29 -10.04 9.13
C VAL A 6 2.57 -9.30 7.83
N LEU A 7 1.52 -8.74 7.24
CA LEU A 7 1.63 -7.83 6.11
C LEU A 7 1.42 -6.39 6.58
N LEU A 8 2.51 -5.62 6.61
CA LEU A 8 2.47 -4.18 6.88
C LEU A 8 2.02 -3.44 5.63
N MET A 9 0.94 -2.65 5.73
CA MET A 9 0.37 -1.96 4.56
C MET A 9 0.46 -0.45 4.71
N ASN A 10 1.01 0.21 3.69
CA ASN A 10 1.09 1.66 3.58
C ASN A 10 0.33 2.18 2.35
N VAL A 11 0.09 3.50 2.29
CA VAL A 11 -0.67 4.13 1.19
C VAL A 11 -0.01 3.92 -0.17
N GLY A 12 1.31 4.04 -0.23
CA GLY A 12 2.07 3.91 -1.46
C GLY A 12 2.78 5.19 -1.88
N THR A 13 3.57 5.04 -2.93
CA THR A 13 4.46 6.08 -3.45
C THR A 13 4.77 5.77 -4.92
N PRO A 14 5.14 6.76 -5.75
CA PRO A 14 5.69 6.49 -7.07
C PRO A 14 6.93 5.60 -7.01
N ASP A 15 7.16 4.79 -8.03
CA ASP A 15 8.37 3.95 -8.12
C ASP A 15 9.63 4.79 -8.36
N GLU A 16 9.47 5.93 -9.04
CA GLU A 16 10.54 6.89 -9.37
C GLU A 16 10.06 8.33 -9.22
N PRO A 17 10.96 9.31 -8.99
CA PRO A 17 10.60 10.72 -8.90
C PRO A 17 10.44 11.36 -10.29
N THR A 18 9.90 10.60 -11.26
CA THR A 18 9.64 11.05 -12.63
C THR A 18 8.18 11.41 -12.84
N VAL A 19 7.91 12.28 -13.82
CA VAL A 19 6.53 12.66 -14.18
C VAL A 19 5.70 11.44 -14.58
N ALA A 20 6.28 10.47 -15.26
CA ALA A 20 5.61 9.25 -15.72
C ALA A 20 5.20 8.37 -14.52
N SER A 21 6.13 8.11 -13.60
CA SER A 21 5.88 7.29 -12.43
C SER A 21 4.88 7.95 -11.48
N VAL A 22 5.01 9.25 -11.24
CA VAL A 22 4.04 10.04 -10.47
C VAL A 22 2.65 10.00 -11.11
N LYS A 23 2.55 10.07 -12.45
CA LYS A 23 1.27 9.97 -13.17
C LYS A 23 0.62 8.60 -12.96
N THR A 24 1.40 7.52 -13.01
CA THR A 24 0.92 6.15 -12.77
C THR A 24 0.39 6.00 -11.33
N TYR A 25 1.17 6.40 -10.34
CA TYR A 25 0.78 6.38 -8.94
C TYR A 25 -0.51 7.19 -8.68
N LEU A 26 -0.57 8.43 -9.16
CA LEU A 26 -1.75 9.28 -9.00
C LEU A 26 -2.99 8.71 -9.69
N ARG A 27 -2.83 8.02 -10.81
CA ARG A 27 -3.94 7.37 -11.51
C ARG A 27 -4.54 6.27 -10.65
N GLU A 28 -3.74 5.40 -10.07
CA GLU A 28 -4.21 4.34 -9.18
C GLU A 28 -4.88 4.92 -7.93
N PHE A 29 -4.24 5.90 -7.30
CA PHE A 29 -4.71 6.53 -6.07
C PHE A 29 -6.03 7.29 -6.27
N LEU A 30 -6.11 8.16 -7.27
CA LEU A 30 -7.26 9.07 -7.44
C LEU A 30 -8.44 8.44 -8.18
N LEU A 31 -8.26 7.30 -8.84
CA LEU A 31 -9.37 6.56 -9.44
C LEU A 31 -10.07 5.62 -8.44
N ASP A 32 -9.50 5.44 -7.25
CA ASP A 32 -10.14 4.66 -6.19
C ASP A 32 -11.40 5.38 -5.68
N PRO A 33 -12.57 4.73 -5.65
CA PRO A 33 -13.81 5.31 -5.10
C PRO A 33 -13.71 5.60 -3.60
N ASP A 34 -12.90 4.85 -2.85
CA ASP A 34 -12.67 5.12 -1.43
C ASP A 34 -11.84 6.40 -1.19
N VAL A 35 -11.20 6.95 -2.24
CA VAL A 35 -10.40 8.20 -2.19
C VAL A 35 -11.18 9.40 -2.75
N ILE A 36 -11.81 9.23 -3.92
CA ILE A 36 -12.67 10.25 -4.53
C ILE A 36 -14.08 9.67 -4.70
N ASP A 37 -14.93 9.95 -3.74
CA ASP A 37 -16.31 9.45 -3.70
C ASP A 37 -17.25 10.32 -4.54
N ILE A 38 -17.13 10.20 -5.86
CA ILE A 38 -18.04 10.78 -6.85
C ILE A 38 -18.38 9.73 -7.92
N PRO A 39 -19.46 9.90 -8.69
CA PRO A 39 -19.83 8.97 -9.77
C PRO A 39 -18.66 8.66 -10.70
N ALA A 40 -18.48 7.38 -11.04
CA ALA A 40 -17.32 6.91 -11.80
C ALA A 40 -17.05 7.70 -13.11
N PRO A 41 -18.04 8.03 -13.96
CA PRO A 41 -17.78 8.82 -15.18
C PRO A 41 -17.16 10.18 -14.87
N LEU A 42 -17.66 10.88 -13.84
CA LEU A 42 -17.17 12.19 -13.42
C LEU A 42 -15.77 12.09 -12.81
N ARG A 43 -15.51 11.07 -11.98
CA ARG A 43 -14.18 10.78 -11.43
C ARG A 43 -13.18 10.51 -12.54
N HIS A 44 -13.52 9.68 -13.53
CA HIS A 44 -12.64 9.42 -14.66
C HIS A 44 -12.37 10.67 -15.50
N LEU A 45 -13.38 11.50 -15.76
CA LEU A 45 -13.21 12.76 -16.48
C LEU A 45 -12.29 13.72 -15.73
N LEU A 46 -12.54 13.93 -14.44
CA LEU A 46 -11.74 14.81 -13.59
C LEU A 46 -10.28 14.33 -13.50
N VAL A 47 -10.08 13.05 -13.18
CA VAL A 47 -8.73 12.52 -12.95
C VAL A 47 -7.94 12.45 -14.25
N ARG A 48 -8.49 11.83 -15.30
CA ARG A 48 -7.77 11.63 -16.57
C ARG A 48 -7.69 12.89 -17.42
N GLY A 49 -8.76 13.71 -17.42
CA GLY A 49 -8.85 14.93 -18.23
C GLY A 49 -8.04 16.09 -17.64
N ILE A 50 -8.07 16.27 -16.33
CA ILE A 50 -7.47 17.46 -15.69
C ILE A 50 -6.26 17.08 -14.83
N ILE A 51 -6.47 16.25 -13.80
CA ILE A 51 -5.45 16.05 -12.76
C ILE A 51 -4.19 15.41 -13.32
N LEU A 52 -4.32 14.31 -14.06
CA LEU A 52 -3.16 13.57 -14.61
C LEU A 52 -2.40 14.32 -15.72
N ASN A 53 -2.94 15.41 -16.24
CA ASN A 53 -2.26 16.23 -17.25
C ASN A 53 -1.51 17.41 -16.63
N THR A 54 -1.87 17.83 -15.42
CA THR A 54 -1.31 19.03 -14.77
C THR A 54 -0.50 18.70 -13.53
N ARG A 55 -1.05 17.89 -12.62
CA ARG A 55 -0.47 17.65 -11.29
C ARG A 55 0.86 16.88 -11.30
N PRO A 56 1.08 15.84 -12.13
CA PRO A 56 2.33 15.10 -12.13
C PRO A 56 3.56 15.97 -12.40
N ARG A 57 3.46 16.91 -13.35
CA ARG A 57 4.56 17.84 -13.68
C ARG A 57 4.90 18.77 -12.53
N LYS A 58 3.92 19.17 -11.72
CA LYS A 58 4.10 20.05 -10.57
C LYS A 58 4.70 19.35 -9.37
N ILE A 59 4.34 18.07 -9.12
CA ILE A 59 4.74 17.36 -7.91
C ILE A 59 5.95 16.44 -8.10
N ALA A 60 6.28 16.00 -9.32
CA ALA A 60 7.49 15.18 -9.54
C ALA A 60 8.79 15.86 -9.05
N PRO A 61 8.99 17.18 -9.25
CA PRO A 61 10.15 17.87 -8.67
C PRO A 61 10.17 17.87 -7.12
N LEU A 62 9.00 17.83 -6.46
CA LEU A 62 8.92 17.73 -4.99
C LEU A 62 9.32 16.33 -4.51
N TYR A 63 8.87 15.27 -5.20
CA TYR A 63 9.34 13.92 -4.93
C TYR A 63 10.87 13.83 -5.10
N LYS A 64 11.43 14.43 -6.16
CA LYS A 64 12.87 14.43 -6.40
C LYS A 64 13.67 15.05 -5.24
N LYS A 65 13.12 16.10 -4.58
CA LYS A 65 13.77 16.77 -3.44
C LYS A 65 13.90 15.90 -2.19
N ILE A 66 12.94 14.99 -1.98
CA ILE A 66 12.90 14.11 -0.80
C ILE A 66 13.40 12.70 -1.11
N TRP A 67 13.72 12.41 -2.37
CA TRP A 67 14.12 11.08 -2.81
C TRP A 67 15.44 10.68 -2.17
N MET A 68 15.46 9.48 -1.61
CA MET A 68 16.67 8.89 -1.00
C MET A 68 17.41 8.05 -2.05
N GLU A 69 18.63 7.64 -1.75
CA GLU A 69 19.43 6.78 -2.63
C GLU A 69 18.70 5.47 -2.99
N ASP A 70 18.04 4.86 -2.00
CA ASP A 70 17.30 3.58 -2.14
C ASP A 70 15.82 3.74 -2.57
N GLY A 71 15.36 4.96 -2.86
CA GLY A 71 13.99 5.21 -3.30
C GLY A 71 13.23 6.27 -2.48
N SER A 72 11.89 6.21 -2.53
CA SER A 72 11.08 7.14 -1.75
C SER A 72 11.22 6.87 -0.24
N PRO A 73 11.18 7.92 0.62
CA PRO A 73 11.25 7.74 2.07
C PRO A 73 10.25 6.72 2.61
N LEU A 74 9.00 6.77 2.14
CA LEU A 74 7.97 5.84 2.58
C LEU A 74 8.35 4.38 2.31
N ARG A 75 8.87 4.09 1.12
CA ARG A 75 9.31 2.73 0.75
C ARG A 75 10.53 2.29 1.56
N VAL A 76 11.53 3.16 1.69
CA VAL A 76 12.77 2.88 2.43
C VAL A 76 12.48 2.59 3.90
N TYR A 77 11.67 3.43 4.55
CA TYR A 77 11.33 3.23 5.96
C TYR A 77 10.39 2.04 6.18
N SER A 78 9.42 1.80 5.27
CA SER A 78 8.59 0.58 5.35
C SER A 78 9.44 -0.68 5.29
N LYS A 79 10.42 -0.73 4.38
CA LYS A 79 11.36 -1.84 4.28
C LYS A 79 12.19 -1.99 5.56
N ARG A 80 12.78 -0.90 6.08
CA ARG A 80 13.59 -0.93 7.30
C ARG A 80 12.79 -1.43 8.52
N VAL A 81 11.54 -1.00 8.66
CA VAL A 81 10.66 -1.49 9.74
C VAL A 81 10.42 -2.99 9.59
N THR A 82 10.14 -3.46 8.40
CA THR A 82 9.93 -4.89 8.10
C THR A 82 11.19 -5.71 8.42
N ASP A 83 12.35 -5.26 7.97
CA ASP A 83 13.65 -5.93 8.22
C ASP A 83 13.95 -6.00 9.73
N ASN A 84 13.72 -4.91 10.48
CA ASN A 84 13.92 -4.87 11.92
C ASN A 84 12.97 -5.82 12.67
N LEU A 85 11.69 -5.85 12.29
CA LEU A 85 10.71 -6.77 12.89
C LEU A 85 11.09 -8.24 12.63
N SER A 86 11.55 -8.54 11.42
CA SER A 86 12.05 -9.88 11.06
C SER A 86 13.29 -10.28 11.87
N GLY A 87 14.16 -9.32 12.17
CA GLY A 87 15.33 -9.56 13.03
C GLY A 87 14.99 -9.80 14.50
N LEU A 88 13.92 -9.17 14.98
CA LEU A 88 13.47 -9.29 16.39
C LEU A 88 12.63 -10.53 16.65
N ASN A 89 11.96 -11.08 15.64
CA ASN A 89 11.05 -12.22 15.79
C ASN A 89 11.18 -13.17 14.59
N GLN A 90 11.87 -14.29 14.82
CA GLN A 90 12.13 -15.29 13.79
C GLN A 90 10.95 -16.28 13.56
N ASP A 91 9.99 -16.30 14.46
CA ASP A 91 8.83 -17.21 14.39
C ASP A 91 7.68 -16.62 13.52
N ILE A 92 7.81 -15.37 13.11
CA ILE A 92 6.80 -14.65 12.32
C ILE A 92 7.45 -14.13 11.02
N ASP A 93 6.84 -14.41 9.88
CA ASP A 93 7.24 -13.82 8.62
C ASP A 93 6.64 -12.43 8.45
N PHE A 94 7.49 -11.45 8.19
CA PHE A 94 7.06 -10.08 7.90
C PHE A 94 7.25 -9.74 6.43
N GLU A 95 6.30 -8.99 5.88
CA GLU A 95 6.38 -8.39 4.55
C GLU A 95 5.70 -7.02 4.57
N PHE A 96 6.10 -6.12 3.66
CA PHE A 96 5.39 -4.85 3.51
C PHE A 96 4.78 -4.72 2.11
N ALA A 97 3.71 -3.96 2.02
CA ALA A 97 3.05 -3.68 0.76
C ALA A 97 2.49 -2.26 0.71
N MET A 98 2.30 -1.79 -0.51
CA MET A 98 1.69 -0.51 -0.82
C MET A 98 0.28 -0.72 -1.37
N ARG A 99 -0.66 0.11 -0.90
CA ARG A 99 -2.02 0.10 -1.44
C ARG A 99 -2.02 0.54 -2.90
N TYR A 100 -1.18 1.53 -3.23
CA TYR A 100 -0.97 2.05 -4.59
C TYR A 100 0.51 2.03 -4.92
N GLY A 101 0.86 1.49 -6.10
CA GLY A 101 2.26 1.30 -6.52
C GLY A 101 2.89 0.01 -6.00
N ASN A 102 4.20 -0.02 -5.82
CA ASN A 102 4.98 -1.23 -5.55
C ASN A 102 5.79 -1.18 -4.24
N PRO A 103 5.98 -2.37 -3.57
CA PRO A 103 5.37 -3.65 -3.87
C PRO A 103 3.87 -3.65 -3.58
N SER A 104 3.07 -4.26 -4.47
CA SER A 104 1.63 -4.30 -4.31
C SER A 104 1.19 -5.22 -3.17
N ILE A 105 -0.03 -5.01 -2.62
CA ILE A 105 -0.64 -5.90 -1.61
C ILE A 105 -0.68 -7.34 -2.11
N ARG A 106 -1.05 -7.56 -3.37
CA ARG A 106 -1.03 -8.89 -3.98
C ARG A 106 0.35 -9.52 -3.91
N HIS A 107 1.40 -8.78 -4.27
CA HIS A 107 2.78 -9.27 -4.21
C HIS A 107 3.17 -9.69 -2.79
N GLY A 108 2.91 -8.85 -1.80
CA GLY A 108 3.20 -9.15 -0.39
C GLY A 108 2.49 -10.41 0.11
N LEU A 109 1.20 -10.56 -0.23
CA LEU A 109 0.42 -11.76 0.08
C LEU A 109 1.02 -13.02 -0.57
N GLU A 110 1.37 -12.96 -1.86
CA GLU A 110 1.99 -14.08 -2.56
C GLU A 110 3.35 -14.48 -1.97
N GLN A 111 4.16 -13.51 -1.54
CA GLN A 111 5.45 -13.78 -0.89
C GLN A 111 5.27 -14.52 0.45
N LEU A 112 4.38 -14.06 1.32
CA LEU A 112 4.08 -14.70 2.60
C LEU A 112 3.53 -16.13 2.38
N ARG A 113 2.64 -16.30 1.41
CA ARG A 113 2.12 -17.64 1.05
C ARG A 113 3.23 -18.58 0.58
N ARG A 114 4.15 -18.12 -0.27
CA ARG A 114 5.31 -18.93 -0.73
C ARG A 114 6.21 -19.38 0.41
N ARG A 115 6.27 -18.59 1.50
CA ARG A 115 7.00 -18.94 2.72
C ARG A 115 6.23 -19.91 3.63
N GLY A 116 5.01 -20.31 3.24
CA GLY A 116 4.18 -21.28 3.99
C GLY A 116 3.38 -20.65 5.12
N VAL A 117 3.12 -19.34 5.09
CA VAL A 117 2.27 -18.65 6.06
C VAL A 117 0.82 -19.13 5.92
N GLU A 118 0.21 -19.57 7.03
CA GLU A 118 -1.17 -20.05 7.11
C GLU A 118 -2.06 -19.06 7.87
N GLU A 119 -1.52 -18.42 8.90
CA GLU A 119 -2.19 -17.39 9.71
C GLU A 119 -1.61 -16.03 9.37
N LEU A 120 -2.42 -15.10 8.86
CA LEU A 120 -1.98 -13.79 8.39
C LEU A 120 -2.64 -12.66 9.16
N LEU A 121 -1.83 -11.76 9.72
CA LEU A 121 -2.26 -10.46 10.24
C LEU A 121 -2.05 -9.38 9.18
N LEU A 122 -3.12 -8.69 8.80
CA LEU A 122 -3.05 -7.47 7.99
C LEU A 122 -2.90 -6.25 8.91
N LEU A 123 -1.79 -5.53 8.80
CA LEU A 123 -1.47 -4.38 9.66
C LEU A 123 -1.37 -3.10 8.82
N PRO A 124 -2.47 -2.30 8.72
CA PRO A 124 -2.41 -0.97 8.12
C PRO A 124 -1.59 -0.02 9.00
N MET A 125 -0.56 0.61 8.40
CA MET A 125 0.39 1.50 9.08
C MET A 125 -0.08 2.96 9.03
N PHE A 126 -1.34 3.21 9.41
CA PHE A 126 -1.92 4.55 9.45
C PHE A 126 -2.22 4.94 10.90
N PRO A 127 -1.95 6.21 11.30
CA PRO A 127 -2.17 6.65 12.67
C PRO A 127 -3.66 6.69 13.06
N HIS A 128 -4.54 6.87 12.08
CA HIS A 128 -5.99 6.93 12.26
C HIS A 128 -6.72 6.09 11.23
N TYR A 129 -7.88 5.56 11.62
CA TYR A 129 -8.77 4.90 10.68
C TYR A 129 -9.39 5.95 9.73
N ALA A 130 -9.28 5.70 8.43
CA ALA A 130 -9.97 6.46 7.40
C ALA A 130 -10.35 5.54 6.23
N GLN A 131 -11.45 5.86 5.55
CA GLN A 131 -11.94 5.11 4.40
C GLN A 131 -10.89 5.04 3.28
N ALA A 132 -10.28 6.18 2.96
CA ALA A 132 -9.27 6.30 1.91
C ALA A 132 -7.93 5.61 2.21
N THR A 133 -7.69 5.16 3.44
CA THR A 133 -6.43 4.54 3.87
C THR A 133 -6.64 3.13 4.41
N THR A 134 -7.04 3.00 5.67
CA THR A 134 -7.20 1.71 6.35
C THR A 134 -8.23 0.84 5.64
N GLU A 135 -9.44 1.36 5.41
CA GLU A 135 -10.54 0.60 4.83
C GLU A 135 -10.23 0.19 3.37
N SER A 136 -9.75 1.13 2.54
CA SER A 136 -9.34 0.83 1.16
C SER A 136 -8.25 -0.25 1.10
N SER A 137 -7.25 -0.20 1.99
CA SER A 137 -6.19 -1.20 2.04
C SER A 137 -6.71 -2.59 2.41
N LEU A 138 -7.56 -2.68 3.44
CA LEU A 138 -8.18 -3.92 3.89
C LEU A 138 -9.12 -4.51 2.84
N LYS A 139 -10.02 -3.70 2.27
CA LYS A 139 -10.90 -4.10 1.17
C LYS A 139 -10.11 -4.66 -0.03
N HIS A 140 -8.99 -4.00 -0.35
CA HIS A 140 -8.15 -4.45 -1.46
C HIS A 140 -7.46 -5.77 -1.14
N ALA A 141 -6.93 -5.95 0.06
CA ALA A 141 -6.31 -7.21 0.49
C ALA A 141 -7.28 -8.38 0.44
N HIS A 142 -8.51 -8.20 0.95
CA HIS A 142 -9.56 -9.23 0.91
C HIS A 142 -10.00 -9.65 -0.51
N LYS A 143 -9.89 -8.75 -1.48
CA LYS A 143 -10.23 -9.03 -2.89
C LYS A 143 -9.15 -9.81 -3.64
N GLN A 144 -7.94 -9.97 -3.05
CA GLN A 144 -6.89 -10.70 -3.74
C GLN A 144 -7.19 -12.21 -3.77
N PRO A 145 -6.90 -12.91 -4.89
CA PRO A 145 -7.14 -14.33 -5.05
C PRO A 145 -6.08 -15.17 -4.32
N VAL A 146 -5.75 -14.80 -3.09
CA VAL A 146 -4.79 -15.52 -2.23
C VAL A 146 -5.54 -15.99 -0.99
N SER A 147 -5.66 -17.29 -0.83
CA SER A 147 -6.37 -17.92 0.30
C SER A 147 -5.41 -18.15 1.46
N TYR A 148 -5.82 -17.76 2.66
CA TYR A 148 -5.18 -18.09 3.93
C TYR A 148 -6.18 -18.82 4.83
N THR A 149 -5.69 -19.70 5.68
CA THR A 149 -6.54 -20.48 6.61
C THR A 149 -7.19 -19.55 7.65
N HIS A 150 -6.41 -18.57 8.14
CA HIS A 150 -6.88 -17.55 9.07
C HIS A 150 -6.34 -16.18 8.67
N LEU A 151 -7.26 -15.25 8.38
CA LEU A 151 -6.97 -13.85 8.13
C LEU A 151 -7.49 -13.01 9.30
N THR A 152 -6.57 -12.36 10.02
CA THR A 152 -6.91 -11.52 11.16
C THR A 152 -6.66 -10.04 10.86
N LEU A 153 -7.52 -9.19 11.41
CA LEU A 153 -7.40 -7.73 11.36
C LEU A 153 -7.10 -7.23 12.77
N PRO A 154 -6.31 -6.17 12.94
CA PRO A 154 -6.21 -5.52 14.23
C PRO A 154 -7.60 -5.03 14.64
N THR A 155 -8.08 -5.50 15.79
CA THR A 155 -9.39 -5.12 16.37
C THR A 155 -9.29 -3.75 17.04
N ASN A 156 -8.84 -2.72 16.34
CA ASN A 156 -9.02 -1.35 16.78
C ASN A 156 -10.33 -0.82 16.19
N LYS A 157 -11.44 -1.18 16.83
CA LYS A 157 -12.57 -0.26 16.88
C LYS A 157 -12.11 0.91 17.74
N ALA A 158 -11.58 1.95 17.12
CA ALA A 158 -11.49 3.24 17.79
C ALA A 158 -12.91 3.62 18.17
N VAL A 159 -13.13 3.73 19.46
CA VAL A 159 -14.32 4.31 20.09
C VAL A 159 -14.39 5.78 19.73
#